data_e7d839a8b4a278151196e012509923c0
#
_entry.id   e7d839a8b4a278151196e012509923c0
#
_cell.length_a   1.000
_cell.length_b   1.000
_cell.length_c   1.000
_cell.angle_alpha   90.00
_cell.angle_beta   90.00
_cell.angle_gamma   90.00
#
_symmetry.space_group_name_H-M   'P 1'
#
loop_
_entity.id
_entity.type
_entity.pdbx_description
1 polymer ?
#
loop_
_entity_poly.entity_id
_entity_poly.type
_entity_poly.pdbx_seq_one_letter_code
_entity_poly.pdbx_strand_id
1 'polypeptide(L)'
;TLFPYTTLFRSQAQITNKRNKYFQDAQAELNKAQEDLAGVEQTLAQRRNVLEQTEIRAPLHGVVKNVRITTLGGVIRPGEDIMQIVPLEDDLVIEARLNPADIAFVRQGLPTTVKVDAYDYTIYGDLPGRLTYISADTLREDLRQGEQPYYRILVRTEGRQFSGRPDADLDILPGMTATVEIKTGSSTVLQYLTKPVTKTLSEALGER
;
A
#
# COMPACT_ATOMS: atom_id res chain seq x y z
N THR A 1 -85.20 30.60 -20.44
CA THR A 1 -84.86 29.20 -20.13
C THR A 1 -83.38 28.86 -20.43
N LEU A 2 -82.43 29.44 -19.66
CA LEU A 2 -81.01 29.24 -19.83
C LEU A 2 -80.33 28.66 -18.56
N PHE A 3 -81.07 28.07 -17.64
CA PHE A 3 -80.57 27.71 -16.34
C PHE A 3 -80.05 26.28 -16.13
N PRO A 4 -80.30 25.25 -16.90
CA PRO A 4 -79.82 23.92 -16.57
C PRO A 4 -78.29 23.71 -16.94
N TYR A 5 -77.82 24.40 -17.94
CA TYR A 5 -76.41 24.21 -18.39
C TYR A 5 -75.39 24.86 -17.48
N THR A 6 -75.72 25.98 -16.87
CA THR A 6 -74.76 26.66 -15.94
C THR A 6 -74.53 25.89 -14.63
N THR A 7 -75.61 25.17 -14.13
CA THR A 7 -75.44 24.32 -12.94
C THR A 7 -74.71 23.06 -13.22
N LEU A 8 -74.81 22.45 -14.40
CA LEU A 8 -74.02 21.31 -14.83
C LEU A 8 -72.53 21.67 -14.97
N PHE A 9 -72.21 22.79 -15.59
CA PHE A 9 -70.78 23.27 -15.69
C PHE A 9 -70.17 23.61 -14.33
N ARG A 10 -70.96 24.19 -13.39
CA ARG A 10 -70.48 24.44 -12.01
C ARG A 10 -70.21 23.16 -11.25
N SER A 11 -71.09 22.17 -11.34
CA SER A 11 -70.91 20.88 -10.65
C SER A 11 -69.70 20.11 -11.22
N GLN A 12 -69.50 20.17 -12.57
CA GLN A 12 -68.36 19.55 -13.22
C GLN A 12 -67.04 20.23 -12.83
N ALA A 13 -67.02 21.57 -12.76
CA ALA A 13 -65.87 22.34 -12.28
C ALA A 13 -65.55 22.05 -10.80
N GLN A 14 -66.58 21.90 -9.94
CA GLN A 14 -66.39 21.53 -8.54
C GLN A 14 -65.81 20.13 -8.36
N ILE A 15 -66.26 19.15 -9.15
CA ILE A 15 -65.72 17.80 -9.14
C ILE A 15 -64.25 17.80 -9.57
N THR A 16 -63.93 18.51 -10.66
CA THR A 16 -62.53 18.64 -11.16
C THR A 16 -61.66 19.31 -10.13
N ASN A 17 -62.11 20.40 -9.49
CA ASN A 17 -61.33 21.07 -8.43
C ASN A 17 -61.14 20.19 -7.21
N LYS A 18 -62.13 19.45 -6.74
CA LYS A 18 -61.97 18.49 -5.65
C LYS A 18 -60.99 17.38 -5.98
N ARG A 19 -61.09 16.85 -7.20
CA ARG A 19 -60.12 15.83 -7.69
C ARG A 19 -58.69 16.36 -7.74
N ASN A 20 -58.52 17.55 -8.30
CA ASN A 20 -57.18 18.18 -8.37
C ASN A 20 -56.62 18.46 -6.98
N LYS A 21 -57.46 18.95 -6.06
CA LYS A 21 -57.06 19.15 -4.66
C LYS A 21 -56.65 17.85 -4.00
N TYR A 22 -57.41 16.77 -4.17
CA TYR A 22 -57.08 15.46 -3.63
C TYR A 22 -55.72 14.95 -4.17
N PHE A 23 -55.48 15.11 -5.49
CA PHE A 23 -54.18 14.75 -6.08
C PHE A 23 -53.00 15.60 -5.53
N GLN A 24 -53.22 16.89 -5.35
CA GLN A 24 -52.23 17.80 -4.78
C GLN A 24 -51.88 17.43 -3.32
N ASP A 25 -52.92 17.17 -2.52
CA ASP A 25 -52.76 16.78 -1.12
C ASP A 25 -52.03 15.43 -1.02
N ALA A 26 -52.40 14.44 -1.84
CA ALA A 26 -51.78 13.14 -1.90
C ALA A 26 -50.32 13.23 -2.37
N GLN A 27 -50.02 14.08 -3.36
CA GLN A 27 -48.66 14.32 -3.84
C GLN A 27 -47.78 15.00 -2.78
N ALA A 28 -48.35 15.97 -2.03
CA ALA A 28 -47.63 16.63 -0.94
C ALA A 28 -47.32 15.66 0.21
N GLU A 29 -48.29 14.77 0.54
CA GLU A 29 -48.07 13.75 1.56
C GLU A 29 -47.03 12.71 1.14
N LEU A 30 -47.04 12.29 -0.14
CA LEU A 30 -46.05 11.38 -0.70
C LEU A 30 -44.68 12.00 -0.68
N ASN A 31 -44.53 13.26 -1.09
CA ASN A 31 -43.24 13.95 -1.08
C ASN A 31 -42.68 14.07 0.36
N LYS A 32 -43.57 14.43 1.31
CA LYS A 32 -43.17 14.50 2.73
C LYS A 32 -42.74 13.13 3.26
N ALA A 33 -43.46 12.07 2.94
CA ALA A 33 -43.07 10.72 3.36
C ALA A 33 -41.74 10.28 2.75
N GLN A 34 -41.47 10.68 1.51
CA GLN A 34 -40.17 10.42 0.86
C GLN A 34 -39.03 11.20 1.52
N GLU A 35 -39.25 12.47 1.88
CA GLU A 35 -38.25 13.28 2.60
C GLU A 35 -37.98 12.69 3.99
N ASP A 36 -39.01 12.32 4.73
CA ASP A 36 -38.89 11.68 6.05
C ASP A 36 -38.14 10.35 5.95
N LEU A 37 -38.45 9.53 4.94
CA LEU A 37 -37.74 8.26 4.68
C LEU A 37 -36.26 8.49 4.42
N ALA A 38 -35.90 9.41 3.52
CA ALA A 38 -34.52 9.74 3.21
C ALA A 38 -33.75 10.23 4.45
N GLY A 39 -34.38 11.05 5.29
CA GLY A 39 -33.81 11.53 6.55
C GLY A 39 -33.54 10.40 7.56
N VAL A 40 -34.45 9.46 7.68
CA VAL A 40 -34.31 8.28 8.55
C VAL A 40 -33.22 7.34 8.03
N GLU A 41 -33.18 7.09 6.72
CA GLU A 41 -32.12 6.27 6.09
C GLU A 41 -30.73 6.86 6.30
N GLN A 42 -30.59 8.18 6.15
CA GLN A 42 -29.30 8.85 6.40
C GLN A 42 -28.89 8.75 7.89
N THR A 43 -29.84 8.91 8.81
CA THR A 43 -29.60 8.76 10.25
C THR A 43 -29.19 7.33 10.58
N LEU A 44 -29.83 6.34 9.97
CA LEU A 44 -29.50 4.93 10.16
C LEU A 44 -28.08 4.64 9.66
N ALA A 45 -27.70 5.15 8.48
CA ALA A 45 -26.35 5.00 7.93
C ALA A 45 -25.28 5.61 8.87
N GLN A 46 -25.54 6.80 9.40
CA GLN A 46 -24.65 7.44 10.39
C GLN A 46 -24.50 6.60 11.66
N ARG A 47 -25.61 6.09 12.22
CA ARG A 47 -25.57 5.25 13.42
C ARG A 47 -24.84 3.93 13.18
N ARG A 48 -25.03 3.34 11.99
CA ARG A 48 -24.31 2.11 11.61
C ARG A 48 -22.81 2.35 11.52
N ASN A 49 -22.37 3.42 10.88
CA ASN A 49 -20.95 3.78 10.80
C ASN A 49 -20.33 3.99 12.19
N VAL A 50 -21.06 4.65 13.10
CA VAL A 50 -20.58 4.82 14.48
C VAL A 50 -20.46 3.46 15.18
N LEU A 51 -21.41 2.56 14.99
CA LEU A 51 -21.34 1.22 15.56
C LEU A 51 -20.18 0.41 15.00
N GLU A 52 -19.96 0.44 13.69
CA GLU A 52 -18.84 -0.25 13.03
C GLU A 52 -17.46 0.26 13.53
N GLN A 53 -17.36 1.56 13.83
CA GLN A 53 -16.13 2.16 14.38
C GLN A 53 -15.88 1.82 15.86
N THR A 54 -16.85 1.26 16.58
CA THR A 54 -16.62 0.83 17.98
C THR A 54 -15.83 -0.47 18.07
N GLU A 55 -15.80 -1.28 17.01
CA GLU A 55 -15.02 -2.51 16.94
C GLU A 55 -13.91 -2.36 15.90
N ILE A 56 -12.68 -2.11 16.37
CA ILE A 56 -11.51 -1.97 15.51
C ILE A 56 -10.96 -3.36 15.22
N ARG A 57 -11.04 -3.78 13.96
CA ARG A 57 -10.54 -5.08 13.48
C ARG A 57 -9.26 -4.91 12.70
N ALA A 58 -8.40 -5.92 12.78
CA ALA A 58 -7.20 -6.00 11.96
C ALA A 58 -7.58 -6.08 10.46
N PRO A 59 -7.06 -5.19 9.60
CA PRO A 59 -7.39 -5.19 8.17
C PRO A 59 -6.72 -6.34 7.40
N LEU A 60 -5.71 -6.99 7.99
CA LEU A 60 -4.91 -8.05 7.35
C LEU A 60 -4.34 -9.02 8.41
N HIS A 61 -3.92 -10.19 7.95
CA HIS A 61 -3.18 -11.14 8.78
C HIS A 61 -1.74 -10.68 8.97
N GLY A 62 -1.25 -10.72 10.21
CA GLY A 62 0.11 -10.27 10.49
C GLY A 62 0.50 -10.41 11.95
N VAL A 63 1.74 -10.03 12.25
CA VAL A 63 2.28 -9.99 13.61
C VAL A 63 2.10 -8.59 14.19
N VAL A 64 1.53 -8.52 15.38
CA VAL A 64 1.36 -7.27 16.10
C VAL A 64 2.70 -6.78 16.61
N LYS A 65 3.05 -5.55 16.25
CA LYS A 65 4.26 -4.86 16.70
C LYS A 65 3.85 -3.54 17.34
N ASN A 66 4.58 -3.15 18.37
CA ASN A 66 4.53 -1.81 18.96
C ASN A 66 3.11 -1.37 19.40
N VAL A 67 2.53 -2.12 20.36
CA VAL A 67 1.27 -1.74 21.00
C VAL A 67 1.50 -0.49 21.86
N ARG A 68 0.87 0.64 21.48
CA ARG A 68 1.01 1.92 22.22
C ARG A 68 0.04 2.05 23.36
N ILE A 69 -1.16 1.51 23.20
CA ILE A 69 -2.23 1.64 24.19
C ILE A 69 -2.48 0.28 24.83
N THR A 70 -2.05 0.14 26.07
CA THR A 70 -2.20 -1.11 26.87
C THR A 70 -3.21 -0.98 27.99
N THR A 71 -3.71 0.24 28.24
CA THR A 71 -4.60 0.52 29.38
C THR A 71 -6.05 0.20 29.03
N LEU A 72 -6.67 -0.69 29.77
CA LEU A 72 -8.10 -0.97 29.69
C LEU A 72 -8.89 0.28 30.11
N GLY A 73 -9.89 0.67 29.32
CA GLY A 73 -10.68 1.87 29.57
C GLY A 73 -10.01 3.19 29.18
N GLY A 74 -8.86 3.13 28.50
CA GLY A 74 -8.20 4.29 27.94
C GLY A 74 -9.03 4.94 26.81
N VAL A 75 -8.93 6.26 26.67
CA VAL A 75 -9.59 7.03 25.60
C VAL A 75 -8.59 7.20 24.45
N ILE A 76 -9.00 6.76 23.26
CA ILE A 76 -8.23 6.90 22.02
C ILE A 76 -8.75 8.13 21.27
N ARG A 77 -7.84 8.99 20.84
CA ARG A 77 -8.19 10.15 20.03
C ARG A 77 -8.27 9.76 18.55
N PRO A 78 -9.14 10.42 17.77
CA PRO A 78 -9.16 10.21 16.33
C PRO A 78 -7.77 10.49 15.71
N GLY A 79 -7.27 9.52 14.91
CA GLY A 79 -5.95 9.62 14.29
C GLY A 79 -4.77 9.16 15.16
N GLU A 80 -5.01 8.63 16.36
CA GLU A 80 -3.96 8.10 17.23
C GLU A 80 -3.66 6.63 16.86
N ASP A 81 -2.35 6.32 16.75
CA ASP A 81 -1.89 4.96 16.47
C ASP A 81 -2.09 4.05 17.70
N ILE A 82 -2.84 2.98 17.54
CA ILE A 82 -3.11 1.99 18.60
C ILE A 82 -2.01 0.95 18.63
N MET A 83 -1.72 0.34 17.48
CA MET A 83 -0.71 -0.69 17.28
C MET A 83 -0.28 -0.73 15.82
N GLN A 84 0.84 -1.35 15.55
CA GLN A 84 1.31 -1.64 14.20
C GLN A 84 1.17 -3.13 13.92
N ILE A 85 0.67 -3.47 12.73
CA ILE A 85 0.58 -4.84 12.25
C ILE A 85 1.54 -4.99 11.08
N VAL A 86 2.48 -5.93 11.21
CA VAL A 86 3.38 -6.28 10.12
C VAL A 86 2.74 -7.43 9.35
N PRO A 87 2.41 -7.26 8.06
CA PRO A 87 1.78 -8.31 7.26
C PRO A 87 2.73 -9.51 7.12
N LEU A 88 2.16 -10.70 7.14
CA LEU A 88 2.83 -11.95 6.81
C LEU A 88 2.51 -12.27 5.34
N GLU A 89 3.13 -11.54 4.42
CA GLU A 89 3.02 -11.83 3.00
C GLU A 89 3.98 -12.95 2.60
N ASP A 90 3.69 -13.64 1.48
CA ASP A 90 4.55 -14.71 0.96
C ASP A 90 5.88 -14.17 0.43
N ASP A 91 5.88 -12.94 -0.09
CA ASP A 91 7.08 -12.27 -0.60
C ASP A 91 7.69 -11.36 0.46
N LEU A 92 9.01 -11.44 0.61
CA LEU A 92 9.74 -10.56 1.51
C LEU A 92 10.23 -9.32 0.75
N VAL A 93 10.09 -8.16 1.40
CA VAL A 93 10.68 -6.92 0.89
C VAL A 93 11.88 -6.56 1.75
N ILE A 94 13.05 -6.52 1.11
CA ILE A 94 14.32 -6.19 1.74
C ILE A 94 14.70 -4.76 1.35
N GLU A 95 14.93 -3.93 2.35
CA GLU A 95 15.50 -2.61 2.16
C GLU A 95 17.02 -2.70 2.30
N ALA A 96 17.75 -2.28 1.26
CA ALA A 96 19.19 -2.30 1.28
C ALA A 96 19.77 -0.93 0.88
N ARG A 97 21.03 -0.70 1.26
CA ARG A 97 21.80 0.51 0.99
C ARG A 97 22.76 0.25 -0.16
N LEU A 98 22.64 1.01 -1.23
CA LEU A 98 23.50 0.92 -2.40
C LEU A 98 24.50 2.10 -2.40
N ASN A 99 25.77 1.79 -2.62
CA ASN A 99 26.80 2.80 -2.76
C ASN A 99 26.57 3.65 -4.02
N PRO A 100 26.66 5.00 -3.95
CA PRO A 100 26.54 5.88 -5.10
C PRO A 100 27.52 5.56 -6.26
N ALA A 101 28.67 4.99 -5.97
CA ALA A 101 29.62 4.58 -7.01
C ALA A 101 29.08 3.48 -7.93
N ASP A 102 28.15 2.65 -7.44
CA ASP A 102 27.64 1.48 -8.15
C ASP A 102 26.32 1.74 -8.88
N ILE A 103 25.68 2.89 -8.64
CA ILE A 103 24.35 3.23 -9.20
C ILE A 103 24.31 3.19 -10.73
N ALA A 104 25.43 3.49 -11.38
CA ALA A 104 25.52 3.50 -12.84
C ALA A 104 25.24 2.14 -13.48
N PHE A 105 25.49 1.06 -12.75
CA PHE A 105 25.34 -0.32 -13.22
C PHE A 105 24.02 -0.96 -12.79
N VAL A 106 23.30 -0.33 -11.87
CA VAL A 106 22.08 -0.90 -11.28
C VAL A 106 20.86 -0.34 -11.98
N ARG A 107 19.92 -1.24 -12.33
CA ARG A 107 18.64 -0.91 -12.97
C ARG A 107 17.53 -1.66 -12.26
N GLN A 108 16.36 -1.06 -12.24
CA GLN A 108 15.15 -1.72 -11.77
C GLN A 108 14.84 -2.98 -12.61
N GLY A 109 14.42 -4.06 -11.96
CA GLY A 109 14.15 -5.34 -12.61
C GLY A 109 15.34 -6.31 -12.66
N LEU A 110 16.56 -5.88 -12.24
CA LEU A 110 17.70 -6.77 -12.20
C LEU A 110 17.51 -7.93 -11.21
N PRO A 111 17.97 -9.15 -11.57
CA PRO A 111 17.93 -10.28 -10.67
C PRO A 111 18.90 -10.06 -9.51
N THR A 112 18.44 -10.40 -8.32
CA THR A 112 19.19 -10.27 -7.08
C THR A 112 19.23 -11.58 -6.33
N THR A 113 20.24 -11.73 -5.50
CA THR A 113 20.40 -12.85 -4.59
C THR A 113 20.47 -12.29 -3.18
N VAL A 114 19.57 -12.76 -2.30
CA VAL A 114 19.49 -12.29 -0.92
C VAL A 114 20.00 -13.38 0.01
N LYS A 115 20.96 -13.03 0.84
CA LYS A 115 21.53 -13.88 1.88
C LYS A 115 21.10 -13.31 3.23
N VAL A 116 20.34 -14.08 3.99
CA VAL A 116 19.89 -13.68 5.33
C VAL A 116 20.98 -13.99 6.33
N ASP A 117 21.46 -12.98 7.06
CA ASP A 117 22.63 -13.12 7.96
C ASP A 117 22.37 -14.06 9.13
N ALA A 118 21.11 -14.26 9.52
CA ALA A 118 20.71 -15.19 10.57
C ALA A 118 20.91 -16.67 10.20
N TYR A 119 21.05 -16.98 8.91
CA TYR A 119 21.17 -18.34 8.40
C TYR A 119 22.45 -18.50 7.60
N ASP A 120 23.17 -19.59 7.81
CA ASP A 120 24.39 -19.88 7.05
C ASP A 120 24.02 -20.20 5.59
N TYR A 121 24.37 -19.30 4.68
CA TYR A 121 24.07 -19.41 3.25
C TYR A 121 24.77 -20.61 2.60
N THR A 122 25.85 -21.15 3.22
CA THR A 122 26.52 -22.35 2.70
C THR A 122 25.71 -23.62 2.90
N ILE A 123 24.83 -23.62 3.90
CA ILE A 123 23.96 -24.75 4.27
C ILE A 123 22.56 -24.60 3.67
N TYR A 124 21.98 -23.42 3.83
CA TYR A 124 20.59 -23.14 3.46
C TYR A 124 20.46 -22.51 2.06
N GLY A 125 21.53 -21.93 1.55
CA GLY A 125 21.51 -21.22 0.27
C GLY A 125 21.04 -19.78 0.42
N ASP A 126 20.53 -19.25 -0.66
CA ASP A 126 20.09 -17.88 -0.80
C ASP A 126 18.62 -17.80 -1.26
N LEU A 127 18.04 -16.60 -1.20
CA LEU A 127 16.71 -16.31 -1.70
C LEU A 127 16.84 -15.57 -3.05
N PRO A 128 16.25 -16.08 -4.12
CA PRO A 128 16.17 -15.34 -5.37
C PRO A 128 15.23 -14.15 -5.22
N GLY A 129 15.56 -13.03 -5.83
CA GLY A 129 14.74 -11.84 -5.79
C GLY A 129 14.95 -10.93 -6.99
N ARG A 130 14.19 -9.83 -7.02
CA ARG A 130 14.30 -8.79 -8.04
C ARG A 130 14.33 -7.42 -7.41
N LEU A 131 15.14 -6.56 -7.98
CA LEU A 131 15.20 -5.16 -7.61
C LEU A 131 13.94 -4.44 -8.10
N THR A 132 13.08 -4.00 -7.17
CA THR A 132 11.79 -3.38 -7.51
C THR A 132 11.82 -1.86 -7.48
N TYR A 133 12.69 -1.27 -6.64
CA TYR A 133 12.74 0.16 -6.47
C TYR A 133 14.17 0.65 -6.20
N ILE A 134 14.49 1.82 -6.73
CA ILE A 134 15.72 2.59 -6.46
C ILE A 134 15.27 4.01 -6.12
N SER A 135 15.77 4.58 -5.03
CA SER A 135 15.47 5.97 -4.68
C SER A 135 15.99 6.94 -5.76
N ALA A 136 15.24 8.02 -6.01
CA ALA A 136 15.62 9.02 -7.02
C ALA A 136 16.85 9.84 -6.63
N ASP A 137 17.15 9.93 -5.32
CA ASP A 137 18.26 10.69 -4.77
C ASP A 137 18.91 9.94 -3.62
N THR A 138 20.13 10.36 -3.25
CA THR A 138 20.86 9.83 -2.12
C THR A 138 20.22 10.28 -0.80
N LEU A 139 20.17 9.37 0.15
CA LEU A 139 19.74 9.62 1.50
C LEU A 139 20.96 9.73 2.42
N ARG A 140 20.83 10.57 3.46
CA ARG A 140 21.78 10.67 4.57
C ARG A 140 21.01 10.47 5.86
N GLU A 141 21.48 9.63 6.72
CA GLU A 141 20.95 9.51 8.07
C GLU A 141 21.67 10.56 8.94
N ASP A 142 20.92 11.57 9.41
CA ASP A 142 21.42 12.74 10.16
C ASP A 142 21.98 12.41 11.57
N LEU A 143 22.00 11.15 11.97
CA LEU A 143 22.28 10.73 13.34
C LEU A 143 23.77 10.60 13.69
N ARG A 144 24.68 10.58 12.70
CA ARG A 144 26.13 10.53 12.98
C ARG A 144 26.92 11.29 11.92
N GLN A 145 27.77 12.23 12.37
CA GLN A 145 28.76 12.86 11.50
C GLN A 145 29.72 11.78 10.96
N GLY A 146 29.68 11.55 9.64
CA GLY A 146 30.58 10.62 8.95
C GLY A 146 29.92 9.51 8.13
N GLU A 147 28.60 9.35 8.15
CA GLU A 147 27.92 8.40 7.27
C GLU A 147 27.93 8.88 5.82
N GLN A 148 28.35 7.97 4.91
CA GLN A 148 28.35 8.26 3.49
C GLN A 148 26.92 8.23 2.92
N PRO A 149 26.60 9.11 1.96
CA PRO A 149 25.31 9.06 1.29
C PRO A 149 25.11 7.71 0.59
N TYR A 150 23.89 7.23 0.57
CA TYR A 150 23.53 5.96 -0.07
C TYR A 150 22.21 6.07 -0.84
N TYR A 151 22.02 5.23 -1.85
CA TYR A 151 20.72 5.04 -2.49
C TYR A 151 19.97 3.93 -1.77
N ARG A 152 18.71 4.19 -1.40
CA ARG A 152 17.82 3.17 -0.86
C ARG A 152 17.28 2.35 -2.02
N ILE A 153 17.41 1.04 -1.91
CA ILE A 153 16.87 0.09 -2.86
C ILE A 153 15.93 -0.87 -2.15
N LEU A 154 14.87 -1.29 -2.86
CA LEU A 154 13.95 -2.32 -2.38
C LEU A 154 14.07 -3.53 -3.30
N VAL A 155 14.29 -4.68 -2.68
CA VAL A 155 14.36 -5.97 -3.35
C VAL A 155 13.19 -6.81 -2.86
N ARG A 156 12.42 -7.37 -3.80
CA ARG A 156 11.36 -8.33 -3.50
C ARG A 156 11.86 -9.73 -3.82
N THR A 157 11.72 -10.65 -2.86
CA THR A 157 12.05 -12.06 -3.09
C THR A 157 11.00 -12.75 -3.93
N GLU A 158 11.37 -13.80 -4.64
CA GLU A 158 10.45 -14.70 -5.34
C GLU A 158 10.10 -15.87 -4.40
N GLY A 159 9.28 -15.57 -3.36
CA GLY A 159 8.90 -16.52 -2.32
C GLY A 159 9.83 -16.52 -1.09
N ARG A 160 9.64 -17.51 -0.22
CA ARG A 160 10.35 -17.69 1.07
C ARG A 160 11.30 -18.90 1.09
N GLN A 161 11.36 -19.64 -0.02
CA GLN A 161 12.14 -20.88 -0.09
C GLN A 161 13.60 -20.59 -0.42
N PHE A 162 14.48 -21.11 0.41
CA PHE A 162 15.93 -21.03 0.19
C PHE A 162 16.36 -22.00 -0.92
N SER A 163 17.27 -21.55 -1.78
CA SER A 163 17.75 -22.33 -2.94
C SER A 163 18.47 -23.61 -2.56
N GLY A 164 19.14 -23.65 -1.40
CA GLY A 164 19.90 -24.82 -0.94
C GLY A 164 19.07 -25.88 -0.23
N ARG A 165 18.02 -25.50 0.48
CA ARG A 165 17.09 -26.42 1.19
C ARG A 165 15.66 -25.91 1.11
N PRO A 166 14.93 -26.19 0.03
CA PRO A 166 13.56 -25.74 -0.14
C PRO A 166 12.58 -26.34 0.86
N ASP A 167 12.92 -27.48 1.46
CA ASP A 167 12.09 -28.16 2.46
C ASP A 167 12.27 -27.64 3.89
N ALA A 168 13.25 -26.76 4.12
CA ALA A 168 13.46 -26.18 5.44
C ALA A 168 12.46 -25.03 5.66
N ASP A 169 11.52 -25.27 6.57
CA ASP A 169 10.59 -24.23 7.03
C ASP A 169 11.34 -23.29 8.00
N LEU A 170 11.97 -22.26 7.44
CA LEU A 170 12.74 -21.26 8.17
C LEU A 170 11.91 -19.99 8.33
N ASP A 171 11.65 -19.64 9.58
CA ASP A 171 10.93 -18.42 9.92
C ASP A 171 11.78 -17.17 9.69
N ILE A 172 11.51 -16.45 8.61
CA ILE A 172 12.12 -15.14 8.36
C ILE A 172 11.26 -14.06 9.03
N LEU A 173 11.81 -13.48 10.09
CA LEU A 173 11.11 -12.47 10.87
C LEU A 173 11.46 -11.05 10.40
N PRO A 174 10.50 -10.11 10.43
CA PRO A 174 10.77 -8.70 10.18
C PRO A 174 11.86 -8.16 11.12
N GLY A 175 12.82 -7.42 10.55
CA GLY A 175 13.95 -6.87 11.30
C GLY A 175 15.24 -7.71 11.26
N MET A 176 15.23 -8.87 10.61
CA MET A 176 16.46 -9.59 10.30
C MET A 176 17.29 -8.80 9.29
N THR A 177 18.61 -8.88 9.43
CA THR A 177 19.56 -8.30 8.48
C THR A 177 19.85 -9.26 7.35
N ALA A 178 20.14 -8.71 6.16
CA ALA A 178 20.44 -9.50 4.98
C ALA A 178 21.45 -8.77 4.08
N THR A 179 22.25 -9.55 3.40
CA THR A 179 23.17 -9.07 2.36
C THR A 179 22.54 -9.30 0.98
N VAL A 180 22.47 -8.25 0.17
CA VAL A 180 21.89 -8.29 -1.18
C VAL A 180 22.98 -8.22 -2.23
N GLU A 181 23.05 -9.23 -3.10
CA GLU A 181 23.94 -9.26 -4.27
C GLU A 181 23.11 -9.00 -5.54
N ILE A 182 23.49 -7.98 -6.30
CA ILE A 182 22.81 -7.59 -7.53
C ILE A 182 23.63 -8.06 -8.73
N LYS A 183 23.01 -8.84 -9.62
CA LYS A 183 23.68 -9.30 -10.84
C LYS A 183 23.58 -8.22 -11.92
N THR A 184 24.63 -7.41 -12.05
CA THR A 184 24.69 -6.27 -12.98
C THR A 184 25.13 -6.65 -14.39
N GLY A 185 25.74 -7.83 -14.55
CA GLY A 185 26.18 -8.33 -15.86
C GLY A 185 27.18 -9.48 -15.74
N SER A 186 27.58 -10.01 -16.88
CA SER A 186 28.61 -11.04 -17.00
C SER A 186 29.73 -10.52 -17.86
N SER A 187 30.99 -10.77 -17.43
CA SER A 187 32.18 -10.46 -18.22
C SER A 187 32.95 -11.76 -18.48
N THR A 188 33.57 -11.88 -19.66
CA THR A 188 34.39 -13.05 -19.96
C THR A 188 35.72 -12.95 -19.18
N VAL A 189 36.32 -14.10 -18.82
CA VAL A 189 37.60 -14.16 -18.11
C VAL A 189 38.69 -13.39 -18.87
N LEU A 190 38.68 -13.45 -20.19
CA LEU A 190 39.61 -12.73 -21.04
C LEU A 190 39.45 -11.20 -20.91
N GLN A 191 38.20 -10.70 -20.87
CA GLN A 191 37.96 -9.27 -20.67
C GLN A 191 38.41 -8.81 -19.29
N TYR A 192 38.25 -9.67 -18.27
CA TYR A 192 38.72 -9.36 -16.91
C TYR A 192 40.26 -9.24 -16.84
N LEU A 193 40.99 -10.14 -17.50
CA LEU A 193 42.46 -10.12 -17.54
C LEU A 193 43.01 -8.99 -18.41
N THR A 194 42.32 -8.60 -19.47
CA THR A 194 42.77 -7.53 -20.37
C THR A 194 42.44 -6.12 -19.89
N LYS A 195 41.41 -5.98 -18.99
CA LYS A 195 40.95 -4.68 -18.46
C LYS A 195 42.06 -3.80 -17.87
N PRO A 196 42.99 -4.29 -16.99
CA PRO A 196 44.06 -3.46 -16.45
C PRO A 196 45.03 -3.00 -17.52
N VAL A 197 45.33 -3.85 -18.53
CA VAL A 197 46.24 -3.51 -19.62
C VAL A 197 45.63 -2.44 -20.54
N THR A 198 44.37 -2.58 -20.89
CA THR A 198 43.67 -1.57 -21.72
C THR A 198 43.47 -0.24 -20.99
N LYS A 199 43.27 -0.27 -19.66
CA LYS A 199 43.15 0.93 -18.84
C LYS A 199 44.46 1.70 -18.77
N THR A 200 45.60 1.03 -18.48
CA THR A 200 46.94 1.66 -18.45
C THR A 200 47.35 2.19 -19.81
N LEU A 201 47.05 1.48 -20.91
CA LEU A 201 47.28 1.98 -22.26
C LEU A 201 46.46 3.22 -22.58
N SER A 202 45.17 3.25 -22.20
CA SER A 202 44.30 4.41 -22.44
C SER A 202 44.71 5.63 -21.60
N GLU A 203 45.20 5.42 -20.37
CA GLU A 203 45.71 6.47 -19.51
C GLU A 203 47.04 7.00 -20.01
N ALA A 204 47.97 6.14 -20.46
CA ALA A 204 49.27 6.53 -20.99
C ALA A 204 49.19 7.23 -22.38
N LEU A 205 48.18 6.90 -23.19
CA LEU A 205 47.94 7.55 -24.50
C LEU A 205 47.01 8.76 -24.41
N GLY A 206 46.35 8.97 -23.27
CA GLY A 206 45.39 10.04 -23.01
C GLY A 206 45.95 11.25 -22.27
N GLU A 207 47.26 11.32 -22.01
CA GLU A 207 47.87 12.50 -21.40
C GLU A 207 47.78 13.70 -22.36
N ARG A 208 46.84 14.61 -21.96
CA ARG A 208 46.82 16.00 -22.40
C ARG A 208 46.61 16.88 -21.21
#